data_f815b2076b4d75c6812568f0b5379486
#
_entry.id   f815b2076b4d75c6812568f0b5379486
#
_cell.length_a   1.000
_cell.length_b   1.000
_cell.length_c   1.000
_cell.angle_alpha   90.00
_cell.angle_beta   90.00
_cell.angle_gamma   90.00
#
_symmetry.space_group_name_H-M   'P 1'
#
loop_
_entity.id
_entity.type
_entity.pdbx_description
1 polymer ?
#
loop_
_entity_poly.entity_id
_entity_poly.type
_entity_poly.pdbx_seq_one_letter_code
_entity_poly.pdbx_strand_id
1 'polypeptide(L)'
;MKRFDLIALTGLSWLSYTFAGYALEDSLSEKGIDAKRLHEAPYNLLGRKISIGQVEIGRPKKFGLDKLSPLHRKLPIVRLFYRDQPAISNTHIDNHAMMVAGVMVSNSKKLPGVAPSANLYVGAIGSLKTAKQPEECLTIQNIASQNGNTVQAINLSFGESLARDEREKPLLDGNALFTQCVDWSARVHNVLYVVAGNQGMGGIPIPTDNYNGITTAYSRRQDGVFRKVDFANLSVSVRGVAKALISQEINVGDRRSIGLLAPGNRIRVYNLDGKIETVSGSSFASPHVTATVALLQEAGNRFFSQGKFLDTDYRQAEVMKAILLNSADKLQDKGDGNLLGMTRTVLTQKNSTWLESDAYLNPKIPLDMEMGTGHLNAMRAYKQLSAGKWNYLDKVPTMGWNYDTMTENTVHDYIIDTPLKAESFINITVTWHRKVGLNDKNKNNQYDLGENFINESLNNLDLYLINNDKKEETVCSSISEVDSVEHIFCPIPVTGEYKIRVKFTEKENDSVQPYAIAWHGISISE
;
A
#
# COMPACT_ATOMS: atom_id res chain seq x y z
N MET A 1 -61.49 16.10 50.93
CA MET A 1 -60.03 16.18 50.95
C MET A 1 -59.50 15.19 49.94
N LYS A 2 -59.12 15.65 48.73
CA LYS A 2 -58.52 14.84 47.65
C LYS A 2 -57.07 15.28 47.51
N ARG A 3 -56.16 14.34 47.68
CA ARG A 3 -54.71 14.54 47.43
C ARG A 3 -54.48 14.41 45.93
N PHE A 4 -53.79 15.37 45.35
CA PHE A 4 -53.23 15.31 44.01
C PHE A 4 -51.79 14.78 44.10
N ASP A 5 -51.53 13.66 43.47
CA ASP A 5 -50.19 13.13 43.28
C ASP A 5 -49.60 13.74 42.00
N LEU A 6 -48.45 14.39 42.17
CA LEU A 6 -47.67 15.03 41.13
C LEU A 6 -46.74 13.97 40.51
N ILE A 7 -47.02 13.56 39.28
CA ILE A 7 -46.12 12.67 38.50
C ILE A 7 -45.05 13.57 37.84
N ALA A 8 -43.83 13.45 38.33
CA ALA A 8 -42.68 14.07 37.68
C ALA A 8 -42.24 13.20 36.49
N LEU A 9 -42.46 13.66 35.27
CA LEU A 9 -41.85 13.10 34.06
C LEU A 9 -40.38 13.54 33.98
N THR A 10 -39.47 12.63 34.30
CA THR A 10 -38.05 12.80 34.00
C THR A 10 -37.86 12.41 32.53
N GLY A 11 -37.73 13.41 31.69
CA GLY A 11 -37.33 13.23 30.29
C GLY A 11 -35.87 12.82 30.19
N LEU A 12 -35.60 11.54 29.93
CA LEU A 12 -34.28 11.11 29.48
C LEU A 12 -34.08 11.62 28.03
N SER A 13 -33.34 12.69 27.91
CA SER A 13 -32.83 13.11 26.61
C SER A 13 -31.75 12.13 26.16
N TRP A 14 -32.08 11.25 25.21
CA TRP A 14 -31.10 10.46 24.47
C TRP A 14 -30.27 11.42 23.62
N LEU A 15 -29.09 11.79 24.07
CA LEU A 15 -28.07 12.40 23.24
C LEU A 15 -27.59 11.33 22.25
N SER A 16 -28.22 11.29 21.09
CA SER A 16 -27.69 10.57 19.92
C SER A 16 -26.41 11.27 19.50
N TYR A 17 -25.27 10.79 19.94
CA TYR A 17 -24.00 11.15 19.32
C TYR A 17 -24.00 10.62 17.89
N THR A 18 -24.44 11.45 16.96
CA THR A 18 -24.19 11.23 15.55
C THR A 18 -22.69 11.43 15.31
N PHE A 19 -21.93 10.36 15.42
CA PHE A 19 -20.55 10.36 14.95
C PHE A 19 -20.60 10.70 13.45
N ALA A 20 -20.14 11.89 13.09
CA ALA A 20 -20.02 12.29 11.69
C ALA A 20 -19.14 11.27 10.97
N GLY A 21 -19.70 10.61 9.96
CA GLY A 21 -18.90 9.71 9.11
C GLY A 21 -17.90 10.53 8.32
N TYR A 22 -16.70 9.99 8.09
CA TYR A 22 -15.74 10.58 7.16
C TYR A 22 -16.39 10.69 5.78
N ALA A 23 -16.47 11.91 5.24
CA ALA A 23 -16.69 12.06 3.81
C ALA A 23 -15.48 11.46 3.07
N LEU A 24 -15.66 10.95 1.84
CA LEU A 24 -14.50 10.55 1.02
C LEU A 24 -13.52 11.74 0.88
N GLU A 25 -14.05 12.94 0.81
CA GLU A 25 -13.27 14.19 0.82
C GLU A 25 -12.40 14.35 2.08
N ASP A 26 -12.88 13.93 3.25
CA ASP A 26 -12.08 13.95 4.49
C ASP A 26 -10.93 12.94 4.45
N SER A 27 -11.15 11.77 3.82
CA SER A 27 -10.07 10.78 3.67
C SER A 27 -8.97 11.23 2.70
N LEU A 28 -9.28 12.14 1.78
CA LEU A 28 -8.33 12.75 0.86
C LEU A 28 -7.63 13.99 1.43
N SER A 29 -8.22 14.65 2.42
CA SER A 29 -7.69 15.88 3.03
C SER A 29 -6.50 15.60 3.97
N GLU A 30 -5.99 16.63 4.62
CA GLU A 30 -5.00 16.51 5.70
C GLU A 30 -5.45 15.62 6.86
N LYS A 31 -6.77 15.46 7.03
CA LYS A 31 -7.37 14.54 8.00
C LYS A 31 -7.37 13.08 7.53
N GLY A 32 -6.96 12.81 6.32
CA GLY A 32 -6.83 11.50 5.69
C GLY A 32 -5.42 11.29 5.12
N ILE A 33 -5.29 11.07 3.82
CA ILE A 33 -4.01 10.80 3.13
C ILE A 33 -3.32 12.05 2.57
N ASP A 34 -3.91 13.23 2.73
CA ASP A 34 -3.38 14.51 2.23
C ASP A 34 -3.17 14.56 0.69
N ALA A 35 -4.02 13.85 -0.05
CA ALA A 35 -4.01 13.88 -1.51
C ALA A 35 -4.70 15.12 -2.09
N LYS A 36 -5.62 15.74 -1.34
CA LYS A 36 -6.38 16.89 -1.82
C LYS A 36 -5.47 18.06 -2.19
N ARG A 37 -4.41 18.31 -1.45
CA ARG A 37 -3.42 19.34 -1.80
C ARG A 37 -2.76 19.08 -3.15
N LEU A 38 -2.57 17.83 -3.53
CA LEU A 38 -2.01 17.47 -4.83
C LEU A 38 -2.97 17.76 -5.99
N HIS A 39 -4.30 17.80 -5.72
CA HIS A 39 -5.28 18.18 -6.73
C HIS A 39 -5.27 19.70 -7.04
N GLU A 40 -4.82 20.50 -6.10
CA GLU A 40 -4.83 21.97 -6.16
C GLU A 40 -3.54 22.53 -6.78
N ALA A 41 -3.57 23.81 -7.15
CA ALA A 41 -2.38 24.52 -7.61
C ALA A 41 -1.34 24.61 -6.47
N PRO A 42 -0.04 24.52 -6.74
CA PRO A 42 0.59 24.42 -8.06
C PRO A 42 0.66 22.99 -8.64
N TYR A 43 0.28 21.96 -7.87
CA TYR A 43 0.49 20.55 -8.23
C TYR A 43 -0.44 20.10 -9.36
N ASN A 44 -1.75 20.30 -9.21
CA ASN A 44 -2.77 19.92 -10.20
C ASN A 44 -2.63 18.45 -10.68
N LEU A 45 -2.40 17.52 -9.76
CA LEU A 45 -2.27 16.09 -10.03
C LEU A 45 -3.62 15.39 -9.84
N LEU A 46 -4.11 14.70 -10.86
CA LEU A 46 -5.39 14.00 -10.85
C LEU A 46 -5.30 12.57 -11.40
N GLY A 47 -4.09 12.06 -11.67
CA GLY A 47 -3.84 10.77 -12.31
C GLY A 47 -4.00 10.77 -13.83
N ARG A 48 -3.88 11.92 -14.49
CA ARG A 48 -4.09 12.06 -15.94
C ARG A 48 -3.10 11.22 -16.74
N LYS A 49 -3.63 10.50 -17.74
CA LYS A 49 -2.85 9.61 -18.64
C LYS A 49 -2.19 8.44 -17.93
N ILE A 50 -2.54 8.17 -16.67
CA ILE A 50 -2.06 7.01 -15.94
C ILE A 50 -3.13 5.94 -15.95
N SER A 51 -2.71 4.70 -16.17
CA SER A 51 -3.57 3.52 -16.12
C SER A 51 -3.35 2.77 -14.81
N ILE A 52 -4.45 2.46 -14.12
CA ILE A 52 -4.49 1.61 -12.94
C ILE A 52 -5.52 0.51 -13.11
N GLY A 53 -5.36 -0.56 -12.36
CA GLY A 53 -6.22 -1.72 -12.40
C GLY A 53 -7.05 -1.90 -11.13
N GLN A 54 -8.16 -2.60 -11.28
CA GLN A 54 -8.96 -3.15 -10.19
C GLN A 54 -9.31 -4.58 -10.54
N VAL A 55 -9.06 -5.52 -9.63
CA VAL A 55 -9.58 -6.87 -9.75
C VAL A 55 -10.42 -7.18 -8.52
N GLU A 56 -11.63 -7.70 -8.73
CA GLU A 56 -12.65 -7.91 -7.74
C GLU A 56 -13.49 -9.16 -8.07
N ILE A 57 -14.31 -9.57 -7.11
CA ILE A 57 -15.30 -10.64 -7.35
C ILE A 57 -16.22 -10.29 -8.51
N GLY A 58 -16.74 -9.08 -8.52
CA GLY A 58 -17.53 -8.53 -9.61
C GLY A 58 -16.92 -7.25 -10.17
N ARG A 59 -17.71 -6.47 -10.89
CA ARG A 59 -17.30 -5.25 -11.57
C ARG A 59 -18.27 -4.08 -11.32
N PRO A 60 -17.81 -2.83 -11.38
CA PRO A 60 -18.72 -1.69 -11.44
C PRO A 60 -19.56 -1.71 -12.72
N LYS A 61 -20.69 -0.99 -12.71
CA LYS A 61 -21.43 -0.70 -13.93
C LYS A 61 -20.67 0.28 -14.82
N LYS A 62 -20.82 0.13 -16.13
CA LYS A 62 -20.26 1.05 -17.12
C LYS A 62 -21.33 1.59 -18.05
N PHE A 63 -21.38 2.93 -18.22
CA PHE A 63 -22.27 3.55 -19.20
C PHE A 63 -21.98 3.04 -20.62
N GLY A 64 -23.04 2.76 -21.37
CA GLY A 64 -22.93 2.23 -22.73
C GLY A 64 -22.77 0.73 -22.84
N LEU A 65 -22.46 0.04 -21.74
CA LEU A 65 -22.46 -1.45 -21.66
C LEU A 65 -23.66 -1.97 -20.87
N ASP A 66 -24.00 -1.31 -19.77
CA ASP A 66 -25.02 -1.78 -18.82
C ASP A 66 -26.26 -0.87 -18.82
N LYS A 67 -27.38 -1.41 -18.34
CA LYS A 67 -28.58 -0.61 -18.05
C LYS A 67 -28.23 0.53 -17.11
N LEU A 68 -28.69 1.71 -17.46
CA LEU A 68 -28.18 3.00 -17.00
C LEU A 68 -28.44 3.37 -15.54
N SER A 69 -27.38 3.95 -14.94
CA SER A 69 -27.50 5.01 -13.96
C SER A 69 -26.64 6.20 -14.42
N PRO A 70 -27.12 7.47 -14.29
CA PRO A 70 -26.36 8.68 -14.67
C PRO A 70 -25.02 8.82 -13.97
N LEU A 71 -24.85 8.17 -12.81
CA LEU A 71 -23.62 8.19 -12.00
C LEU A 71 -22.47 7.41 -12.61
N HIS A 72 -22.75 6.46 -13.48
CA HIS A 72 -21.72 5.65 -14.15
C HIS A 72 -20.87 6.45 -15.14
N ARG A 73 -21.31 7.65 -15.51
CA ARG A 73 -20.49 8.63 -16.26
C ARG A 73 -19.37 9.24 -15.42
N LYS A 74 -19.39 9.03 -14.09
CA LYS A 74 -18.44 9.64 -13.15
C LYS A 74 -17.25 8.75 -12.82
N LEU A 75 -17.15 7.56 -13.38
CA LEU A 75 -16.00 6.69 -13.27
C LEU A 75 -15.29 6.57 -14.63
N PRO A 76 -14.02 6.95 -14.77
CA PRO A 76 -13.25 6.84 -15.99
C PRO A 76 -12.79 5.40 -16.26
N ILE A 77 -13.76 4.48 -16.38
CA ILE A 77 -13.51 3.07 -16.70
C ILE A 77 -13.25 2.95 -18.20
N VAL A 78 -12.07 2.46 -18.56
CA VAL A 78 -11.67 2.25 -19.97
C VAL A 78 -12.22 0.94 -20.48
N ARG A 79 -11.91 -0.17 -19.80
CA ARG A 79 -12.35 -1.53 -20.15
C ARG A 79 -12.78 -2.31 -18.93
N LEU A 80 -13.70 -3.24 -19.17
CA LEU A 80 -14.18 -4.21 -18.21
C LEU A 80 -13.99 -5.62 -18.75
N PHE A 81 -13.49 -6.49 -17.90
CA PHE A 81 -13.27 -7.90 -18.23
C PHE A 81 -13.99 -8.81 -17.23
N TYR A 82 -14.38 -9.97 -17.70
CA TYR A 82 -14.66 -11.13 -16.90
C TYR A 82 -13.52 -12.11 -17.12
N ARG A 83 -12.67 -12.26 -16.10
CA ARG A 83 -11.37 -12.94 -16.21
C ARG A 83 -10.53 -12.28 -17.33
N ASP A 84 -10.20 -13.03 -18.39
CA ASP A 84 -9.46 -12.58 -19.57
C ASP A 84 -10.36 -12.14 -20.74
N GLN A 85 -11.69 -12.33 -20.64
CA GLN A 85 -12.63 -11.99 -21.70
C GLN A 85 -13.33 -10.64 -21.46
N PRO A 86 -13.66 -9.89 -22.52
CA PRO A 86 -14.47 -8.68 -22.36
C PRO A 86 -15.78 -8.95 -21.61
N ALA A 87 -16.13 -8.06 -20.69
CA ALA A 87 -17.35 -8.21 -19.88
C ALA A 87 -18.62 -8.13 -20.76
N ILE A 88 -19.59 -8.98 -20.46
CA ILE A 88 -20.92 -8.97 -21.10
C ILE A 88 -21.84 -8.00 -20.35
N SER A 89 -22.72 -7.30 -21.09
CA SER A 89 -23.70 -6.36 -20.56
C SER A 89 -24.53 -6.97 -19.42
N ASN A 90 -24.67 -6.22 -18.34
CA ASN A 90 -25.46 -6.54 -17.15
C ASN A 90 -25.04 -7.83 -16.40
N THR A 91 -23.86 -8.38 -16.65
CA THR A 91 -23.32 -9.55 -15.96
C THR A 91 -22.24 -9.17 -14.95
N HIS A 92 -22.13 -9.92 -13.87
CA HIS A 92 -21.10 -9.78 -12.84
C HIS A 92 -20.97 -8.37 -12.23
N ILE A 93 -22.04 -7.58 -12.28
CA ILE A 93 -22.09 -6.27 -11.66
C ILE A 93 -22.12 -6.45 -10.15
N ASP A 94 -21.28 -5.71 -9.44
CA ASP A 94 -21.12 -5.80 -8.01
C ASP A 94 -21.05 -4.43 -7.34
N ASN A 95 -21.74 -4.30 -6.20
CA ASN A 95 -21.81 -3.04 -5.46
C ASN A 95 -20.49 -2.70 -4.77
N HIS A 96 -19.79 -3.71 -4.23
CA HIS A 96 -18.49 -3.51 -3.60
C HIS A 96 -17.45 -3.03 -4.62
N ALA A 97 -17.37 -3.66 -5.79
CA ALA A 97 -16.50 -3.24 -6.87
C ALA A 97 -16.79 -1.81 -7.34
N MET A 98 -18.08 -1.40 -7.38
CA MET A 98 -18.47 -0.02 -7.71
C MET A 98 -17.96 0.98 -6.66
N MET A 99 -18.08 0.65 -5.38
CA MET A 99 -17.67 1.50 -4.27
C MET A 99 -16.14 1.64 -4.19
N VAL A 100 -15.40 0.54 -4.38
CA VAL A 100 -13.92 0.53 -4.45
C VAL A 100 -13.41 1.38 -5.61
N ALA A 101 -13.97 1.21 -6.81
CA ALA A 101 -13.64 2.06 -7.96
C ALA A 101 -13.90 3.55 -7.67
N GLY A 102 -14.96 3.84 -6.91
CA GLY A 102 -15.31 5.18 -6.47
C GLY A 102 -14.23 5.83 -5.61
N VAL A 103 -13.60 5.10 -4.71
CA VAL A 103 -12.46 5.60 -3.90
C VAL A 103 -11.29 5.96 -4.80
N MET A 104 -10.97 5.14 -5.79
CA MET A 104 -9.83 5.39 -6.68
C MET A 104 -10.08 6.55 -7.64
N VAL A 105 -11.18 6.49 -8.40
CA VAL A 105 -11.30 7.29 -9.65
C VAL A 105 -12.63 8.05 -9.79
N SER A 106 -13.43 8.20 -8.73
CA SER A 106 -14.65 9.01 -8.85
C SER A 106 -14.31 10.44 -9.30
N ASN A 107 -14.89 10.87 -10.44
CA ASN A 107 -14.76 12.24 -10.92
C ASN A 107 -15.96 13.13 -10.50
N SER A 108 -16.70 12.71 -9.50
CA SER A 108 -17.79 13.49 -8.91
C SER A 108 -17.23 14.66 -8.10
N LYS A 109 -17.74 15.87 -8.34
CA LYS A 109 -17.37 17.05 -7.53
C LYS A 109 -17.71 16.89 -6.05
N LYS A 110 -18.76 16.12 -5.72
CA LYS A 110 -19.22 15.93 -4.34
C LYS A 110 -18.43 14.87 -3.59
N LEU A 111 -18.00 13.82 -4.27
CA LEU A 111 -17.20 12.73 -3.72
C LEU A 111 -16.10 12.38 -4.74
N PRO A 112 -15.05 13.19 -4.85
CA PRO A 112 -13.94 12.90 -5.75
C PRO A 112 -13.15 11.69 -5.23
N GLY A 113 -12.67 10.87 -6.13
CA GLY A 113 -11.68 9.82 -5.81
C GLY A 113 -10.28 10.41 -5.66
N VAL A 114 -9.33 9.57 -5.26
CA VAL A 114 -7.92 9.98 -5.08
C VAL A 114 -7.29 10.40 -6.41
N ALA A 115 -7.56 9.68 -7.51
CA ALA A 115 -7.03 9.97 -8.84
C ALA A 115 -8.18 10.08 -9.87
N PRO A 116 -9.01 11.14 -9.82
CA PRO A 116 -10.27 11.21 -10.55
C PRO A 116 -10.13 11.27 -12.08
N SER A 117 -8.94 11.39 -12.61
CA SER A 117 -8.63 11.41 -14.05
C SER A 117 -7.78 10.23 -14.50
N ALA A 118 -7.50 9.25 -13.63
CA ALA A 118 -6.79 8.04 -14.01
C ALA A 118 -7.68 7.11 -14.83
N ASN A 119 -7.10 6.39 -15.77
CA ASN A 119 -7.77 5.37 -16.58
C ASN A 119 -7.89 4.07 -15.76
N LEU A 120 -9.12 3.58 -15.54
CA LEU A 120 -9.36 2.37 -14.78
C LEU A 120 -9.65 1.18 -15.71
N TYR A 121 -8.85 0.11 -15.57
CA TYR A 121 -9.08 -1.21 -16.15
C TYR A 121 -9.60 -2.15 -15.07
N VAL A 122 -10.66 -2.91 -15.35
CA VAL A 122 -11.33 -3.71 -14.32
C VAL A 122 -11.49 -5.15 -14.76
N GLY A 123 -11.09 -6.08 -13.89
CA GLY A 123 -11.31 -7.51 -14.02
C GLY A 123 -12.27 -8.04 -12.94
N ALA A 124 -13.30 -8.77 -13.35
CA ALA A 124 -14.17 -9.53 -12.45
C ALA A 124 -13.76 -11.01 -12.49
N ILE A 125 -13.45 -11.60 -11.33
CA ILE A 125 -13.15 -13.04 -11.25
C ILE A 125 -14.41 -13.91 -11.32
N GLY A 126 -15.55 -13.37 -10.94
CA GLY A 126 -16.82 -14.07 -10.80
C GLY A 126 -17.18 -14.35 -9.33
N SER A 127 -17.82 -15.46 -9.09
CA SER A 127 -18.18 -15.86 -7.72
C SER A 127 -17.01 -16.58 -7.04
N LEU A 128 -16.72 -16.27 -5.77
CA LEU A 128 -15.76 -17.04 -4.95
C LEU A 128 -16.15 -18.53 -4.80
N LYS A 129 -17.37 -18.92 -5.15
CA LYS A 129 -17.77 -20.33 -5.20
C LYS A 129 -17.28 -21.05 -6.46
N THR A 130 -17.05 -20.33 -7.55
CA THR A 130 -16.70 -20.87 -8.86
C THR A 130 -15.31 -20.44 -9.34
N ALA A 131 -14.82 -19.29 -8.93
CA ALA A 131 -13.44 -18.89 -9.17
C ALA A 131 -12.53 -19.55 -8.14
N LYS A 132 -11.35 -19.94 -8.57
CA LYS A 132 -10.24 -20.46 -7.76
C LYS A 132 -9.00 -19.63 -8.02
N GLN A 133 -7.93 -19.88 -7.29
CA GLN A 133 -6.66 -19.17 -7.46
C GLN A 133 -6.14 -19.13 -8.93
N PRO A 134 -6.31 -20.18 -9.75
CA PRO A 134 -5.95 -20.10 -11.17
C PRO A 134 -6.70 -19.04 -11.98
N GLU A 135 -8.02 -18.90 -11.80
CA GLU A 135 -8.81 -17.88 -12.50
C GLU A 135 -8.54 -16.47 -11.98
N GLU A 136 -8.18 -16.34 -10.69
CA GLU A 136 -7.75 -15.09 -10.09
C GLU A 136 -6.43 -14.64 -10.69
N CYS A 137 -5.47 -15.57 -10.83
CA CYS A 137 -4.20 -15.34 -11.50
C CYS A 137 -4.38 -14.89 -12.96
N LEU A 138 -5.16 -15.62 -13.73
CA LEU A 138 -5.48 -15.26 -15.11
C LEU A 138 -6.06 -13.83 -15.21
N THR A 139 -6.95 -13.48 -14.28
CA THR A 139 -7.58 -12.15 -14.26
C THR A 139 -6.58 -11.03 -13.95
N ILE A 140 -5.72 -11.20 -12.92
CA ILE A 140 -4.75 -10.15 -12.57
C ILE A 140 -3.71 -9.95 -13.66
N GLN A 141 -3.23 -11.03 -14.27
CA GLN A 141 -2.31 -10.97 -15.41
C GLN A 141 -2.94 -10.23 -16.61
N ASN A 142 -4.21 -10.55 -16.94
CA ASN A 142 -4.90 -9.86 -18.02
C ASN A 142 -5.00 -8.35 -17.76
N ILE A 143 -5.29 -7.93 -16.51
CA ILE A 143 -5.33 -6.50 -16.17
C ILE A 143 -3.93 -5.88 -16.20
N ALA A 144 -2.90 -6.56 -15.73
CA ALA A 144 -1.52 -6.08 -15.77
C ALA A 144 -1.03 -5.81 -17.19
N SER A 145 -1.42 -6.67 -18.14
CA SER A 145 -1.03 -6.55 -19.56
C SER A 145 -1.79 -5.48 -20.34
N GLN A 146 -2.82 -4.85 -19.75
CA GLN A 146 -3.60 -3.84 -20.46
C GLN A 146 -2.78 -2.59 -20.79
N ASN A 147 -3.27 -1.82 -21.78
CA ASN A 147 -2.64 -0.58 -22.25
C ASN A 147 -1.16 -0.77 -22.68
N GLY A 148 -0.83 -1.92 -23.25
CA GLY A 148 0.55 -2.24 -23.67
C GLY A 148 1.51 -2.40 -22.49
N ASN A 149 1.10 -3.08 -21.43
CA ASN A 149 1.85 -3.30 -20.18
C ASN A 149 2.21 -2.00 -19.45
N THR A 150 1.30 -1.01 -19.43
CA THR A 150 1.54 0.27 -18.75
C THR A 150 0.57 0.55 -17.61
N VAL A 151 -0.11 -0.48 -17.09
CA VAL A 151 -0.87 -0.40 -15.85
C VAL A 151 0.12 -0.31 -14.70
N GLN A 152 0.07 0.79 -13.92
CA GLN A 152 1.10 1.10 -12.93
C GLN A 152 0.84 0.46 -11.57
N ALA A 153 -0.42 0.31 -11.19
CA ALA A 153 -0.81 -0.37 -9.96
C ALA A 153 -2.14 -1.06 -10.11
N ILE A 154 -2.35 -2.17 -9.40
CA ILE A 154 -3.61 -2.93 -9.38
C ILE A 154 -4.09 -3.10 -7.95
N ASN A 155 -5.35 -2.70 -7.72
CA ASN A 155 -6.04 -2.89 -6.45
C ASN A 155 -6.69 -4.27 -6.39
N LEU A 156 -6.42 -5.00 -5.30
CA LEU A 156 -7.06 -6.26 -4.95
C LEU A 156 -7.82 -6.07 -3.63
N SER A 157 -9.13 -5.80 -3.70
CA SER A 157 -9.97 -5.66 -2.49
C SER A 157 -10.76 -6.94 -2.21
N PHE A 158 -10.22 -8.05 -2.55
CA PHE A 158 -10.70 -9.39 -2.25
C PHE A 158 -9.53 -10.29 -1.87
N GLY A 159 -9.82 -11.50 -1.46
CA GLY A 159 -8.83 -12.53 -1.21
C GLY A 159 -9.48 -13.87 -0.93
N GLU A 160 -8.67 -14.89 -0.80
CA GLU A 160 -9.12 -16.25 -0.59
C GLU A 160 -8.78 -16.77 0.81
N SER A 161 -9.63 -17.64 1.31
CA SER A 161 -9.37 -18.38 2.55
C SER A 161 -8.19 -19.34 2.37
N LEU A 162 -7.34 -19.44 3.39
CA LEU A 162 -6.28 -20.45 3.46
C LEU A 162 -6.80 -21.88 3.24
N ALA A 163 -8.07 -22.17 3.58
CA ALA A 163 -8.69 -23.46 3.32
C ALA A 163 -8.86 -23.79 1.82
N ARG A 164 -8.62 -22.84 0.94
CA ARG A 164 -8.64 -23.03 -0.52
C ARG A 164 -7.25 -23.19 -1.15
N ASP A 165 -6.21 -23.13 -0.33
CA ASP A 165 -4.88 -23.52 -0.76
C ASP A 165 -4.84 -25.04 -0.91
N GLU A 166 -4.63 -25.52 -2.12
CA GLU A 166 -4.68 -26.94 -2.47
C GLU A 166 -3.40 -27.71 -2.04
N ARG A 167 -2.42 -27.02 -1.42
CA ARG A 167 -1.22 -27.66 -0.90
C ARG A 167 -1.54 -28.58 0.29
N GLU A 168 -0.75 -29.62 0.47
CA GLU A 168 -0.91 -30.60 1.57
C GLU A 168 -0.87 -29.92 2.96
N LYS A 169 -0.03 -28.90 3.12
CA LYS A 169 0.10 -28.09 4.35
C LYS A 169 -0.05 -26.62 3.99
N PRO A 170 -1.28 -26.11 3.91
CA PRO A 170 -1.50 -24.72 3.57
C PRO A 170 -1.01 -23.81 4.69
N LEU A 171 -0.14 -22.86 4.33
CA LEU A 171 0.45 -21.86 5.23
C LEU A 171 0.48 -20.52 4.52
N LEU A 172 0.52 -19.45 5.31
CA LEU A 172 0.77 -18.10 4.81
C LEU A 172 2.26 -17.84 4.69
N ASP A 173 2.90 -18.50 3.76
CA ASP A 173 4.34 -18.50 3.51
C ASP A 173 4.72 -17.87 2.17
N GLY A 174 3.76 -17.23 1.50
CA GLY A 174 3.96 -16.66 0.17
C GLY A 174 3.88 -17.68 -0.97
N ASN A 175 3.56 -18.95 -0.71
CA ASN A 175 3.66 -20.01 -1.71
C ASN A 175 2.30 -20.55 -2.20
N ALA A 176 1.17 -19.97 -1.77
CA ALA A 176 -0.10 -20.24 -2.41
C ALA A 176 -0.05 -19.80 -3.89
N LEU A 177 -0.73 -20.51 -4.80
CA LEU A 177 -0.67 -20.24 -6.24
C LEU A 177 -0.97 -18.77 -6.56
N PHE A 178 -2.01 -18.20 -5.96
CA PHE A 178 -2.38 -16.81 -6.22
C PHE A 178 -1.37 -15.83 -5.65
N THR A 179 -0.76 -16.11 -4.49
CA THR A 179 0.32 -15.27 -3.95
C THR A 179 1.56 -15.29 -4.84
N GLN A 180 1.96 -16.48 -5.32
CA GLN A 180 3.07 -16.60 -6.28
C GLN A 180 2.75 -15.90 -7.61
N CYS A 181 1.52 -15.96 -8.07
CA CYS A 181 1.07 -15.23 -9.26
C CYS A 181 1.20 -13.71 -9.09
N VAL A 182 0.79 -13.17 -7.95
CA VAL A 182 0.94 -11.74 -7.62
C VAL A 182 2.42 -11.34 -7.67
N ASP A 183 3.30 -12.13 -7.04
CA ASP A 183 4.73 -11.83 -7.01
C ASP A 183 5.40 -11.96 -8.40
N TRP A 184 5.05 -12.99 -9.16
CA TRP A 184 5.52 -13.18 -10.54
C TRP A 184 5.05 -12.03 -11.44
N SER A 185 3.75 -11.73 -11.40
CA SER A 185 3.15 -10.70 -12.25
C SER A 185 3.66 -9.30 -11.92
N ALA A 186 3.88 -8.99 -10.62
CA ALA A 186 4.48 -7.73 -10.20
C ALA A 186 5.83 -7.49 -10.89
N ARG A 187 6.68 -8.53 -10.93
CA ARG A 187 8.01 -8.46 -11.54
C ARG A 187 7.96 -8.45 -13.07
N VAL A 188 7.16 -9.33 -13.68
CA VAL A 188 7.15 -9.50 -15.16
C VAL A 188 6.45 -8.33 -15.85
N HIS A 189 5.40 -7.78 -15.26
CA HIS A 189 4.65 -6.66 -15.83
C HIS A 189 5.05 -5.31 -15.23
N ASN A 190 5.98 -5.29 -14.27
CA ASN A 190 6.39 -4.06 -13.55
C ASN A 190 5.18 -3.28 -13.01
N VAL A 191 4.34 -3.94 -12.23
CA VAL A 191 3.09 -3.42 -11.68
C VAL A 191 3.05 -3.57 -10.17
N LEU A 192 2.67 -2.51 -9.45
CA LEU A 192 2.51 -2.56 -8.00
C LEU A 192 1.12 -3.10 -7.63
N TYR A 193 1.06 -4.30 -7.05
CA TYR A 193 -0.15 -4.83 -6.46
C TYR A 193 -0.39 -4.24 -5.08
N VAL A 194 -1.60 -3.75 -4.85
CA VAL A 194 -2.05 -3.25 -3.54
C VAL A 194 -3.19 -4.14 -3.05
N VAL A 195 -2.90 -4.89 -2.01
CA VAL A 195 -3.79 -5.92 -1.48
C VAL A 195 -4.47 -5.41 -0.22
N ALA A 196 -5.79 -5.59 -0.12
CA ALA A 196 -6.52 -5.34 1.10
C ALA A 196 -6.11 -6.36 2.18
N GLY A 197 -5.61 -5.88 3.30
CA GLY A 197 -5.24 -6.69 4.43
C GLY A 197 -6.45 -7.34 5.11
N ASN A 198 -6.20 -8.30 5.98
CA ASN A 198 -7.24 -8.97 6.72
C ASN A 198 -8.03 -7.98 7.59
N GLN A 199 -9.35 -8.06 7.54
CA GLN A 199 -10.25 -7.23 8.34
C GLN A 199 -10.60 -7.87 9.69
N GLY A 200 -10.00 -9.00 10.01
CA GLY A 200 -10.25 -9.71 11.24
C GLY A 200 -11.56 -10.51 11.30
N MET A 201 -12.24 -10.67 10.18
CA MET A 201 -13.44 -11.52 10.09
C MET A 201 -13.11 -13.00 9.89
N GLY A 202 -11.82 -13.34 9.76
CA GLY A 202 -11.31 -14.65 9.39
C GLY A 202 -11.50 -14.94 7.91
N GLY A 203 -10.50 -15.54 7.30
CA GLY A 203 -10.71 -16.25 6.07
C GLY A 203 -10.41 -15.54 4.76
N ILE A 204 -9.65 -14.45 4.75
CA ILE A 204 -9.18 -13.85 3.49
C ILE A 204 -7.69 -13.52 3.57
N PRO A 205 -6.79 -14.52 3.75
CA PRO A 205 -5.36 -14.25 3.89
C PRO A 205 -4.59 -14.23 2.58
N ILE A 206 -4.98 -14.99 1.58
CA ILE A 206 -4.31 -15.07 0.28
C ILE A 206 -4.86 -13.94 -0.62
N PRO A 207 -4.01 -13.07 -1.19
CA PRO A 207 -2.56 -13.06 -1.21
C PRO A 207 -1.92 -12.01 -0.27
N THR A 208 -2.41 -11.83 0.96
CA THR A 208 -1.87 -10.83 1.90
C THR A 208 -0.40 -11.11 2.29
N ASP A 209 0.05 -12.35 2.09
CA ASP A 209 1.39 -12.83 2.31
C ASP A 209 2.32 -12.64 1.08
N ASN A 210 1.95 -11.79 0.12
CA ASN A 210 2.81 -11.46 -1.02
C ASN A 210 4.08 -10.70 -0.59
N TYR A 211 5.13 -10.80 -1.40
CA TYR A 211 6.42 -10.12 -1.19
C TYR A 211 6.52 -8.85 -2.02
N ASN A 212 6.04 -8.87 -3.27
CA ASN A 212 6.33 -7.85 -4.26
C ASN A 212 5.32 -6.71 -4.27
N GLY A 213 4.14 -6.88 -3.68
CA GLY A 213 3.13 -5.84 -3.53
C GLY A 213 3.17 -5.10 -2.19
N ILE A 214 2.09 -4.41 -1.89
CA ILE A 214 1.82 -3.76 -0.59
C ILE A 214 0.50 -4.29 -0.04
N THR A 215 0.53 -4.93 1.12
CA THR A 215 -0.68 -5.25 1.88
C THR A 215 -1.05 -4.08 2.77
N THR A 216 -2.28 -3.59 2.64
CA THR A 216 -2.77 -2.38 3.30
C THR A 216 -3.80 -2.72 4.37
N ALA A 217 -3.54 -2.38 5.62
CA ALA A 217 -4.54 -2.42 6.68
C ALA A 217 -5.29 -1.08 6.76
N TYR A 218 -6.47 -1.06 7.41
CA TYR A 218 -7.24 0.16 7.46
C TYR A 218 -7.22 0.83 8.83
N SER A 219 -7.25 2.15 8.78
CA SER A 219 -7.22 3.02 9.95
C SER A 219 -8.55 3.75 10.16
N ARG A 220 -8.78 4.16 11.40
CA ARG A 220 -9.73 5.20 11.77
C ARG A 220 -9.00 6.38 12.42
N ARG A 221 -9.51 7.59 12.21
CA ARG A 221 -9.07 8.75 12.98
C ARG A 221 -9.96 8.91 14.21
N GLN A 222 -9.34 9.02 15.38
CA GLN A 222 -10.02 9.25 16.64
C GLN A 222 -9.18 10.20 17.49
N ASP A 223 -9.78 11.26 18.01
CA ASP A 223 -9.11 12.24 18.89
C ASP A 223 -7.81 12.81 18.30
N GLY A 224 -7.79 13.04 16.99
CA GLY A 224 -6.64 13.60 16.29
C GLY A 224 -5.59 12.60 15.84
N VAL A 225 -5.56 11.39 16.37
CA VAL A 225 -4.62 10.32 16.00
C VAL A 225 -5.26 9.28 15.09
N PHE A 226 -4.43 8.55 14.35
CA PHE A 226 -4.85 7.42 13.55
C PHE A 226 -4.61 6.12 14.31
N ARG A 227 -5.56 5.20 14.23
CA ARG A 227 -5.47 3.88 14.84
C ARG A 227 -5.81 2.82 13.82
N LYS A 228 -5.06 1.75 13.83
CA LYS A 228 -5.46 0.56 13.10
C LYS A 228 -6.82 0.08 13.58
N VAL A 229 -7.68 -0.30 12.66
CA VAL A 229 -8.90 -1.04 12.96
C VAL A 229 -8.65 -2.50 12.64
N ASP A 230 -8.88 -3.34 13.63
CA ASP A 230 -8.84 -4.77 13.44
C ASP A 230 -10.17 -5.41 13.84
N PHE A 231 -10.09 -6.70 13.95
CA PHE A 231 -11.22 -7.55 14.30
C PHE A 231 -11.97 -7.11 15.57
N ALA A 232 -11.26 -6.75 16.64
CA ALA A 232 -11.89 -6.35 17.91
C ALA A 232 -12.73 -5.09 17.78
N ASN A 233 -12.40 -4.22 16.83
CA ASN A 233 -13.10 -2.96 16.59
C ASN A 233 -14.35 -3.10 15.69
N LEU A 234 -14.60 -4.27 15.12
CA LEU A 234 -15.75 -4.51 14.25
C LEU A 234 -17.00 -4.96 15.03
N SER A 235 -16.92 -4.99 16.36
CA SER A 235 -18.02 -5.43 17.26
C SER A 235 -18.52 -6.85 17.00
N VAL A 236 -17.71 -7.68 16.34
CA VAL A 236 -18.00 -9.07 16.07
C VAL A 236 -17.18 -9.96 17.00
N SER A 237 -17.85 -10.71 17.86
CA SER A 237 -17.17 -11.68 18.71
C SER A 237 -16.87 -12.95 17.91
N VAL A 238 -15.63 -13.18 17.55
CA VAL A 238 -15.17 -14.47 17.02
C VAL A 238 -14.58 -15.27 18.15
N ARG A 239 -15.04 -16.50 18.31
CA ARG A 239 -14.62 -17.42 19.37
C ARG A 239 -13.75 -18.54 18.78
N GLY A 240 -12.76 -19.00 19.58
CA GLY A 240 -12.04 -20.24 19.31
C GLY A 240 -11.02 -20.16 18.16
N VAL A 241 -11.06 -21.18 17.29
CA VAL A 241 -10.06 -21.42 16.22
C VAL A 241 -9.96 -20.24 15.24
N ALA A 242 -11.06 -19.57 14.95
CA ALA A 242 -11.05 -18.44 14.03
C ALA A 242 -10.20 -17.26 14.52
N LYS A 243 -10.12 -17.01 15.83
CA LYS A 243 -9.26 -15.96 16.39
C LYS A 243 -7.76 -16.29 16.25
N ALA A 244 -7.41 -17.56 16.41
CA ALA A 244 -6.02 -18.01 16.22
C ALA A 244 -5.61 -17.93 14.75
N LEU A 245 -6.51 -18.27 13.82
CA LEU A 245 -6.27 -18.13 12.38
C LEU A 245 -6.06 -16.68 11.97
N ILE A 246 -6.84 -15.74 12.52
CA ILE A 246 -6.73 -14.32 12.22
C ILE A 246 -5.39 -13.74 12.65
N SER A 247 -4.89 -14.11 13.82
CA SER A 247 -3.57 -13.66 14.28
C SER A 247 -2.44 -14.21 13.41
N GLN A 248 -2.62 -15.38 12.79
CA GLN A 248 -1.67 -15.94 11.83
C GLN A 248 -1.74 -15.25 10.46
N GLU A 249 -2.89 -14.70 10.08
CA GLU A 249 -3.08 -14.02 8.80
C GLU A 249 -2.39 -12.65 8.72
N ILE A 250 -2.03 -12.04 9.83
CA ILE A 250 -1.33 -10.75 9.88
C ILE A 250 0.19 -10.95 9.79
N ASN A 251 0.70 -12.07 10.28
CA ASN A 251 2.12 -12.38 10.36
C ASN A 251 2.40 -13.76 9.79
N VAL A 252 3.31 -13.83 8.84
CA VAL A 252 3.75 -15.06 8.17
C VAL A 252 5.06 -15.50 8.81
N GLY A 253 5.00 -16.31 9.85
CA GLY A 253 6.19 -16.66 10.64
C GLY A 253 6.80 -15.40 11.26
N ASP A 254 8.09 -15.18 11.00
CA ASP A 254 8.81 -13.99 11.44
C ASP A 254 8.56 -12.76 10.53
N ARG A 255 8.02 -12.97 9.33
CA ARG A 255 7.70 -11.91 8.37
C ARG A 255 6.41 -11.17 8.75
N ARG A 256 6.40 -9.85 8.50
CA ARG A 256 5.22 -9.00 8.68
C ARG A 256 4.57 -8.68 7.35
N SER A 257 3.27 -8.95 7.22
CA SER A 257 2.56 -8.77 5.94
C SER A 257 2.09 -7.34 5.70
N ILE A 258 1.78 -6.57 6.75
CA ILE A 258 1.25 -5.20 6.60
C ILE A 258 2.37 -4.25 6.21
N GLY A 259 2.27 -3.64 5.01
CA GLY A 259 3.20 -2.62 4.56
C GLY A 259 2.90 -1.23 5.12
N LEU A 260 1.64 -0.82 5.11
CA LEU A 260 1.19 0.48 5.65
C LEU A 260 -0.32 0.50 5.94
N LEU A 261 -0.75 1.58 6.60
CA LEU A 261 -2.15 1.90 6.86
C LEU A 261 -2.68 2.96 5.89
N ALA A 262 -3.98 2.87 5.58
CA ALA A 262 -4.71 3.95 4.90
C ALA A 262 -6.14 4.08 5.48
N PRO A 263 -6.85 5.20 5.24
CA PRO A 263 -8.21 5.37 5.73
C PRO A 263 -9.15 4.31 5.15
N GLY A 264 -9.87 3.63 6.00
CA GLY A 264 -10.86 2.62 5.58
C GLY A 264 -12.07 2.55 6.51
N ASN A 265 -12.17 3.45 7.50
CA ASN A 265 -13.29 3.49 8.44
C ASN A 265 -14.28 4.58 8.07
N ARG A 266 -15.57 4.19 7.88
CA ARG A 266 -16.69 5.07 7.59
C ARG A 266 -16.49 5.96 6.33
N ILE A 267 -15.93 5.38 5.29
CA ILE A 267 -15.72 6.04 4.00
C ILE A 267 -17.07 6.19 3.28
N ARG A 268 -17.36 7.39 2.78
CA ARG A 268 -18.59 7.69 2.03
C ARG A 268 -18.32 7.53 0.54
N VAL A 269 -19.07 6.65 -0.10
CA VAL A 269 -18.94 6.30 -1.51
C VAL A 269 -20.31 6.21 -2.19
N TYR A 270 -20.35 6.21 -3.53
CA TYR A 270 -21.55 5.93 -4.27
C TYR A 270 -21.72 4.43 -4.50
N ASN A 271 -22.93 3.93 -4.24
CA ASN A 271 -23.34 2.58 -4.60
C ASN A 271 -23.84 2.48 -6.05
N LEU A 272 -24.26 1.28 -6.47
CA LEU A 272 -24.80 1.01 -7.80
C LEU A 272 -26.05 1.82 -8.17
N ASP A 273 -26.83 2.24 -7.17
CA ASP A 273 -28.05 3.06 -7.36
C ASP A 273 -27.74 4.56 -7.37
N GLY A 274 -26.48 4.92 -7.11
CA GLY A 274 -26.04 6.28 -7.01
C GLY A 274 -26.38 6.97 -5.70
N LYS A 275 -26.75 6.20 -4.70
CA LYS A 275 -26.91 6.68 -3.33
C LYS A 275 -25.56 6.69 -2.64
N ILE A 276 -25.40 7.59 -1.69
CA ILE A 276 -24.21 7.63 -0.84
C ILE A 276 -24.37 6.60 0.28
N GLU A 277 -23.40 5.71 0.38
CA GLU A 277 -23.26 4.77 1.48
C GLU A 277 -22.02 5.09 2.30
N THR A 278 -22.03 4.67 3.57
CA THR A 278 -20.90 4.75 4.48
C THR A 278 -20.41 3.34 4.77
N VAL A 279 -19.19 3.05 4.36
CA VAL A 279 -18.60 1.71 4.38
C VAL A 279 -17.29 1.69 5.17
N SER A 280 -16.89 0.52 5.65
CA SER A 280 -15.63 0.33 6.37
C SER A 280 -14.99 -0.99 5.97
N GLY A 281 -13.66 -0.99 5.88
CA GLY A 281 -12.86 -2.18 5.60
C GLY A 281 -11.53 -1.83 4.95
N SER A 282 -10.61 -2.79 4.97
CA SER A 282 -9.34 -2.72 4.23
C SER A 282 -9.57 -2.61 2.71
N SER A 283 -10.71 -3.14 2.22
CA SER A 283 -11.17 -2.95 0.83
C SER A 283 -11.32 -1.48 0.42
N PHE A 284 -11.48 -0.56 1.37
CA PHE A 284 -11.56 0.88 1.13
C PHE A 284 -10.27 1.61 1.51
N ALA A 285 -9.32 0.94 2.15
CA ALA A 285 -7.97 1.46 2.42
C ALA A 285 -7.04 1.23 1.22
N SER A 286 -6.95 0.02 0.71
CA SER A 286 -6.07 -0.33 -0.42
C SER A 286 -6.28 0.56 -1.66
N PRO A 287 -7.51 0.93 -2.08
CA PRO A 287 -7.69 1.82 -3.23
C PRO A 287 -7.15 3.23 -3.03
N HIS A 288 -6.99 3.73 -1.79
CA HIS A 288 -6.28 4.98 -1.53
C HIS A 288 -4.80 4.88 -1.91
N VAL A 289 -4.15 3.75 -1.62
CA VAL A 289 -2.75 3.50 -1.97
C VAL A 289 -2.59 3.37 -3.48
N THR A 290 -3.40 2.51 -4.12
CA THR A 290 -3.38 2.29 -5.58
C THR A 290 -3.54 3.59 -6.36
N ALA A 291 -4.49 4.42 -5.97
CA ALA A 291 -4.73 5.68 -6.67
C ALA A 291 -3.69 6.76 -6.33
N THR A 292 -3.03 6.69 -5.17
CA THR A 292 -1.86 7.54 -4.88
C THR A 292 -0.72 7.26 -5.84
N VAL A 293 -0.48 6.00 -6.22
CA VAL A 293 0.50 5.66 -7.29
C VAL A 293 0.17 6.42 -8.58
N ALA A 294 -1.10 6.53 -8.97
CA ALA A 294 -1.46 7.27 -10.18
C ALA A 294 -1.11 8.76 -10.10
N LEU A 295 -1.24 9.40 -8.92
CA LEU A 295 -0.81 10.78 -8.72
C LEU A 295 0.71 10.92 -8.84
N LEU A 296 1.46 10.00 -8.23
CA LEU A 296 2.92 10.00 -8.27
C LEU A 296 3.44 9.74 -9.69
N GLN A 297 2.83 8.82 -10.43
CA GLN A 297 3.20 8.53 -11.82
C GLN A 297 2.90 9.71 -12.76
N GLU A 298 1.80 10.45 -12.54
CA GLU A 298 1.55 11.70 -13.27
C GLU A 298 2.64 12.74 -12.97
N ALA A 299 3.05 12.86 -11.70
CA ALA A 299 4.14 13.75 -11.32
C ALA A 299 5.47 13.34 -11.95
N GLY A 300 5.82 12.06 -11.88
CA GLY A 300 7.02 11.50 -12.52
C GLY A 300 7.06 11.76 -14.03
N ASN A 301 5.94 11.54 -14.74
CA ASN A 301 5.83 11.85 -16.16
C ASN A 301 6.06 13.35 -16.45
N ARG A 302 5.58 14.24 -15.58
CA ARG A 302 5.84 15.69 -15.72
C ARG A 302 7.31 16.01 -15.48
N PHE A 303 7.93 15.45 -14.44
CA PHE A 303 9.34 15.65 -14.14
C PHE A 303 10.23 15.14 -15.28
N PHE A 304 9.91 13.99 -15.84
CA PHE A 304 10.60 13.46 -17.01
C PHE A 304 10.43 14.37 -18.23
N SER A 305 9.22 14.83 -18.52
CA SER A 305 8.97 15.74 -19.66
C SER A 305 9.62 17.12 -19.51
N GLN A 306 9.92 17.53 -18.28
CA GLN A 306 10.62 18.78 -17.94
C GLN A 306 12.14 18.61 -17.87
N GLY A 307 12.68 17.40 -18.10
CA GLY A 307 14.10 17.09 -17.99
C GLY A 307 14.63 17.01 -16.55
N LYS A 308 13.74 17.00 -15.54
CA LYS A 308 14.15 16.83 -14.14
C LYS A 308 14.55 15.38 -13.85
N PHE A 309 13.85 14.41 -14.45
CA PHE A 309 14.23 13.00 -14.46
C PHE A 309 14.84 12.67 -15.82
N LEU A 310 15.95 11.92 -15.81
CA LEU A 310 16.69 11.56 -17.03
C LEU A 310 16.28 10.21 -17.59
N ASP A 311 15.61 9.39 -16.79
CA ASP A 311 15.12 8.06 -17.13
C ASP A 311 13.69 7.85 -16.61
N THR A 312 13.17 6.64 -16.77
CA THR A 312 11.82 6.27 -16.37
C THR A 312 11.77 5.35 -15.15
N ASP A 313 12.83 5.29 -14.36
CA ASP A 313 12.93 4.40 -13.19
C ASP A 313 11.89 4.72 -12.11
N TYR A 314 11.37 5.94 -12.06
CA TYR A 314 10.21 6.28 -11.23
C TYR A 314 8.97 5.40 -11.53
N ARG A 315 8.94 4.67 -12.66
CA ARG A 315 7.86 3.74 -13.02
C ARG A 315 8.04 2.35 -12.43
N GLN A 316 9.21 2.03 -11.89
CA GLN A 316 9.45 0.73 -11.28
C GLN A 316 8.53 0.53 -10.07
N ALA A 317 7.95 -0.66 -9.97
CA ALA A 317 7.05 -1.02 -8.87
C ALA A 317 7.78 -0.95 -7.53
N GLU A 318 9.06 -1.36 -7.50
CA GLU A 318 9.94 -1.26 -6.33
C GLU A 318 10.13 0.21 -5.90
N VAL A 319 10.33 1.14 -6.84
CA VAL A 319 10.47 2.57 -6.53
C VAL A 319 9.20 3.13 -5.91
N MET A 320 8.04 2.81 -6.49
CA MET A 320 6.76 3.25 -5.92
C MET A 320 6.54 2.66 -4.52
N LYS A 321 6.87 1.37 -4.32
CA LYS A 321 6.79 0.71 -3.03
C LYS A 321 7.72 1.39 -2.02
N ALA A 322 9.00 1.60 -2.35
CA ALA A 322 9.98 2.26 -1.47
C ALA A 322 9.52 3.68 -1.07
N ILE A 323 9.06 4.49 -2.03
CA ILE A 323 8.58 5.85 -1.79
C ILE A 323 7.35 5.87 -0.88
N LEU A 324 6.36 5.02 -1.14
CA LEU A 324 5.13 4.95 -0.33
C LEU A 324 5.42 4.54 1.11
N LEU A 325 6.26 3.52 1.30
CA LEU A 325 6.65 3.03 2.61
C LEU A 325 7.52 4.04 3.36
N ASN A 326 8.49 4.66 2.69
CA ASN A 326 9.38 5.64 3.30
C ASN A 326 8.66 6.93 3.72
N SER A 327 7.66 7.35 2.97
CA SER A 327 6.92 8.59 3.24
C SER A 327 5.75 8.44 4.21
N ALA A 328 5.48 7.23 4.72
CA ALA A 328 4.40 6.99 5.67
C ALA A 328 4.61 7.75 6.99
N ASP A 329 3.53 8.34 7.52
CA ASP A 329 3.57 9.05 8.80
C ASP A 329 3.53 8.05 9.97
N LYS A 330 4.35 8.30 10.99
CA LYS A 330 4.42 7.50 12.22
C LYS A 330 4.08 8.32 13.45
N LEU A 331 4.72 9.48 13.59
CA LEU A 331 4.59 10.40 14.72
C LEU A 331 4.45 11.82 14.19
N GLN A 332 3.53 12.59 14.74
CA GLN A 332 3.38 13.99 14.36
C GLN A 332 4.60 14.79 14.81
N ASP A 333 5.19 15.50 13.86
CA ASP A 333 6.24 16.49 14.12
C ASP A 333 5.69 17.67 14.93
N LYS A 334 6.46 18.15 15.88
CA LYS A 334 6.07 19.28 16.75
C LYS A 334 6.23 20.64 16.06
N GLY A 335 6.71 20.66 14.81
CA GLY A 335 6.97 21.86 14.03
C GLY A 335 8.45 22.27 14.06
N ASP A 336 9.32 21.47 14.67
CA ASP A 336 10.78 21.65 14.69
C ASP A 336 11.50 20.90 13.57
N GLY A 337 10.77 20.15 12.76
CA GLY A 337 11.26 19.35 11.64
C GLY A 337 11.93 18.04 12.05
N ASN A 338 12.23 17.82 13.32
CA ASN A 338 13.03 16.69 13.78
C ASN A 338 12.41 15.32 13.47
N LEU A 339 11.08 15.26 13.34
CA LEU A 339 10.32 14.09 12.90
C LEU A 339 9.95 14.17 11.40
N LEU A 340 10.84 14.76 10.57
CA LEU A 340 10.72 14.78 9.11
C LEU A 340 9.44 15.47 8.60
N GLY A 341 8.88 16.40 9.37
CA GLY A 341 7.63 17.08 9.05
C GLY A 341 6.43 16.13 8.91
N MET A 342 6.43 15.01 9.62
CA MET A 342 5.28 14.09 9.66
C MET A 342 4.07 14.80 10.26
N THR A 343 2.89 14.60 9.67
CA THR A 343 1.69 15.38 10.04
C THR A 343 0.73 14.62 10.95
N ARG A 344 1.03 13.35 11.25
CA ARG A 344 0.09 12.47 11.97
C ARG A 344 0.81 11.55 12.93
N THR A 345 0.18 11.32 14.09
CA THR A 345 0.53 10.21 14.97
C THR A 345 -0.34 8.99 14.66
N VAL A 346 0.32 7.86 14.55
CA VAL A 346 -0.29 6.55 14.32
C VAL A 346 -0.08 5.68 15.55
N LEU A 347 -1.12 5.02 16.02
CA LEU A 347 -1.08 4.17 17.19
C LEU A 347 -1.60 2.77 16.87
N THR A 348 -1.01 1.79 17.50
CA THR A 348 -1.57 0.44 17.57
C THR A 348 -2.90 0.45 18.33
N GLN A 349 -3.61 -0.66 18.33
CA GLN A 349 -4.80 -0.84 19.16
C GLN A 349 -4.54 -0.67 20.65
N LYS A 350 -3.36 -1.05 21.11
CA LYS A 350 -2.92 -0.90 22.50
C LYS A 350 -2.40 0.50 22.82
N ASN A 351 -2.53 1.46 21.90
CA ASN A 351 -2.03 2.83 21.98
C ASN A 351 -0.50 2.98 21.96
N SER A 352 0.22 1.98 21.53
CA SER A 352 1.67 2.07 21.35
C SER A 352 1.99 2.85 20.08
N THR A 353 3.04 3.65 20.14
CA THR A 353 3.62 4.36 19.00
C THR A 353 4.55 3.43 18.21
N TRP A 354 5.00 3.88 17.04
CA TRP A 354 5.98 3.13 16.24
C TRP A 354 7.33 2.96 16.96
N LEU A 355 7.72 3.89 17.84
CA LEU A 355 8.93 3.79 18.65
C LEU A 355 8.88 2.74 19.76
N GLU A 356 7.70 2.20 20.05
CA GLU A 356 7.50 1.12 21.02
C GLU A 356 7.30 -0.23 20.33
N SER A 357 7.37 -0.27 18.98
CA SER A 357 7.17 -1.47 18.19
C SER A 357 8.40 -2.38 18.19
N ASP A 358 8.17 -3.67 17.92
CA ASP A 358 9.26 -4.62 17.69
C ASP A 358 10.09 -4.25 16.45
N ALA A 359 9.49 -3.63 15.44
CA ALA A 359 10.18 -3.10 14.26
C ALA A 359 11.17 -1.97 14.58
N TYR A 360 10.91 -1.18 15.61
CA TYR A 360 11.87 -0.17 16.07
C TYR A 360 12.99 -0.75 16.94
N LEU A 361 12.66 -1.76 17.74
CA LEU A 361 13.56 -2.31 18.76
C LEU A 361 14.42 -3.48 18.25
N ASN A 362 14.01 -4.15 17.16
CA ASN A 362 14.68 -5.33 16.64
C ASN A 362 15.06 -5.14 15.16
N PRO A 363 16.35 -5.07 14.81
CA PRO A 363 16.78 -4.85 13.43
C PRO A 363 16.40 -5.97 12.46
N LYS A 364 15.98 -7.14 12.95
CA LYS A 364 15.49 -8.24 12.10
C LYS A 364 14.02 -8.10 11.69
N ILE A 365 13.32 -7.07 12.16
CA ILE A 365 11.89 -6.86 11.90
C ILE A 365 11.72 -5.47 11.27
N PRO A 366 11.58 -5.37 9.93
CA PRO A 366 11.52 -4.08 9.25
C PRO A 366 10.16 -3.38 9.36
N LEU A 367 9.08 -4.12 9.63
CA LEU A 367 7.70 -3.63 9.61
C LEU A 367 7.00 -3.92 10.93
N ASP A 368 6.30 -2.92 11.47
CA ASP A 368 5.41 -3.14 12.62
C ASP A 368 4.25 -4.06 12.24
N MET A 369 3.89 -4.97 13.14
CA MET A 369 2.84 -5.97 12.94
C MET A 369 1.47 -5.39 12.58
N GLU A 370 1.13 -4.23 13.13
CA GLU A 370 -0.17 -3.57 12.93
C GLU A 370 -0.10 -2.40 11.95
N MET A 371 0.98 -1.65 11.95
CA MET A 371 1.11 -0.37 11.25
C MET A 371 2.01 -0.44 10.01
N GLY A 372 2.77 -1.53 9.84
CA GLY A 372 3.81 -1.57 8.80
C GLY A 372 4.82 -0.45 9.00
N THR A 373 5.01 0.39 7.99
CA THR A 373 5.86 1.60 8.10
C THR A 373 5.10 2.85 8.60
N GLY A 374 3.80 2.77 8.82
CA GLY A 374 2.97 3.88 9.26
C GLY A 374 1.74 4.14 8.38
N HIS A 375 1.26 5.37 8.35
CA HIS A 375 0.04 5.76 7.64
C HIS A 375 0.36 6.49 6.33
N LEU A 376 -0.31 6.13 5.24
CA LEU A 376 -0.17 6.75 3.92
C LEU A 376 -0.29 8.28 3.99
N ASN A 377 0.67 8.96 3.38
CA ASN A 377 0.66 10.40 3.17
C ASN A 377 1.06 10.72 1.72
N ALA A 378 0.08 11.06 0.89
CA ALA A 378 0.30 11.30 -0.54
C ALA A 378 1.17 12.54 -0.81
N MET A 379 1.05 13.58 0.01
CA MET A 379 1.90 14.78 -0.14
C MET A 379 3.35 14.50 0.21
N ARG A 380 3.63 13.72 1.27
CA ARG A 380 4.99 13.33 1.60
C ARG A 380 5.59 12.39 0.55
N ALA A 381 4.77 11.46 0.02
CA ALA A 381 5.19 10.60 -1.09
C ALA A 381 5.53 11.42 -2.35
N TYR A 382 4.76 12.45 -2.66
CA TYR A 382 5.08 13.39 -3.73
C TYR A 382 6.41 14.14 -3.46
N LYS A 383 6.62 14.64 -2.25
CA LYS A 383 7.88 15.31 -1.87
C LYS A 383 9.07 14.34 -2.01
N GLN A 384 8.93 13.11 -1.53
CA GLN A 384 9.95 12.07 -1.66
C GLN A 384 10.29 11.78 -3.13
N LEU A 385 9.29 11.58 -3.99
CA LEU A 385 9.50 11.42 -5.43
C LEU A 385 10.18 12.64 -6.04
N SER A 386 9.71 13.83 -5.69
CA SER A 386 10.20 15.10 -6.25
C SER A 386 11.63 15.46 -5.83
N ALA A 387 12.15 14.84 -4.78
CA ALA A 387 13.55 15.02 -4.35
C ALA A 387 14.57 14.52 -5.40
N GLY A 388 14.15 13.59 -6.27
CA GLY A 388 14.97 13.14 -7.41
C GLY A 388 15.66 11.81 -7.17
N LYS A 389 16.13 11.27 -8.29
CA LYS A 389 16.95 10.04 -8.33
C LYS A 389 18.42 10.42 -8.13
N TRP A 390 19.13 9.72 -7.24
CA TRP A 390 20.52 9.95 -6.89
C TRP A 390 21.30 8.63 -6.83
N ASN A 391 22.44 8.60 -7.51
CA ASN A 391 23.28 7.41 -7.58
C ASN A 391 24.21 7.32 -6.35
N TYR A 392 24.50 6.11 -5.88
CA TYR A 392 25.45 5.85 -4.80
C TYR A 392 26.91 6.20 -5.13
N LEU A 393 27.24 6.40 -6.41
CA LEU A 393 28.58 6.78 -6.86
C LEU A 393 28.91 8.26 -6.57
N ASP A 394 27.91 9.07 -6.28
CA ASP A 394 28.02 10.49 -5.96
C ASP A 394 27.57 10.76 -4.52
N LYS A 395 27.89 11.95 -4.00
CA LYS A 395 27.26 12.43 -2.77
C LYS A 395 25.78 12.70 -3.02
N VAL A 396 24.94 12.33 -2.05
CA VAL A 396 23.49 12.43 -2.18
C VAL A 396 22.91 13.44 -1.17
N PRO A 397 21.80 14.14 -1.51
CA PRO A 397 21.15 15.05 -0.58
C PRO A 397 20.48 14.29 0.58
N THR A 398 20.02 15.01 1.59
CA THR A 398 19.28 14.45 2.75
C THR A 398 17.99 13.75 2.39
N MET A 399 17.39 14.06 1.24
CA MET A 399 16.19 13.38 0.71
C MET A 399 16.40 12.97 -0.74
N GLY A 400 16.09 11.72 -1.06
CA GLY A 400 16.20 11.20 -2.41
C GLY A 400 15.67 9.78 -2.55
N TRP A 401 15.80 9.26 -3.76
CA TRP A 401 15.52 7.87 -4.08
C TRP A 401 16.46 7.38 -5.17
N ASN A 402 16.62 6.07 -5.29
CA ASN A 402 17.34 5.44 -6.41
C ASN A 402 16.68 4.12 -6.80
N TYR A 403 16.94 3.69 -8.02
CA TYR A 403 16.76 2.33 -8.51
C TYR A 403 18.06 1.88 -9.14
N ASP A 404 18.57 0.75 -8.69
CA ASP A 404 19.85 0.23 -9.13
C ASP A 404 19.88 -1.30 -9.05
N THR A 405 20.99 -1.88 -9.44
CA THR A 405 21.21 -3.32 -9.47
C THR A 405 22.50 -3.67 -8.73
N MET A 406 22.40 -4.55 -7.75
CA MET A 406 23.54 -5.06 -6.99
C MET A 406 23.97 -6.43 -7.49
N THR A 407 25.26 -6.72 -7.43
CA THR A 407 25.82 -8.05 -7.59
C THR A 407 26.11 -8.68 -6.22
N GLU A 408 26.11 -10.00 -6.18
CA GLU A 408 26.43 -10.76 -4.96
C GLU A 408 27.70 -10.27 -4.28
N ASN A 409 27.69 -10.17 -2.95
CA ASN A 409 28.81 -9.72 -2.11
C ASN A 409 29.29 -8.27 -2.34
N THR A 410 28.45 -7.41 -2.92
CA THR A 410 28.74 -5.98 -3.07
C THR A 410 28.01 -5.13 -2.05
N VAL A 411 28.48 -3.89 -1.91
CA VAL A 411 27.85 -2.83 -1.11
C VAL A 411 27.68 -1.57 -1.96
N HIS A 412 26.57 -0.85 -1.75
CA HIS A 412 26.34 0.47 -2.29
C HIS A 412 26.23 1.46 -1.14
N ASP A 413 27.16 2.43 -1.07
CA ASP A 413 27.22 3.45 -0.03
C ASP A 413 26.70 4.79 -0.57
N TYR A 414 25.56 5.26 -0.08
CA TYR A 414 25.01 6.59 -0.36
C TYR A 414 25.55 7.57 0.66
N ILE A 415 26.55 8.36 0.30
CA ILE A 415 27.22 9.32 1.19
C ILE A 415 26.38 10.60 1.19
N ILE A 416 25.79 10.96 2.32
CA ILE A 416 24.99 12.18 2.46
C ILE A 416 25.92 13.39 2.41
N ASP A 417 25.58 14.36 1.55
CA ASP A 417 26.45 15.51 1.22
C ASP A 417 26.55 16.57 2.33
N THR A 418 25.59 16.61 3.24
CA THR A 418 25.50 17.56 4.34
C THR A 418 25.39 16.84 5.69
N PRO A 419 26.03 17.37 6.77
CA PRO A 419 25.91 16.77 8.09
C PRO A 419 24.46 16.69 8.57
N LEU A 420 24.06 15.52 9.08
CA LEU A 420 22.75 15.33 9.68
C LEU A 420 22.69 15.96 11.08
N LYS A 421 21.52 16.49 11.43
CA LYS A 421 21.25 17.19 12.68
C LYS A 421 21.03 16.19 13.83
N ALA A 422 21.75 16.36 14.93
CA ALA A 422 21.50 15.59 16.16
C ALA A 422 20.03 15.74 16.63
N GLU A 423 19.49 14.71 17.27
CA GLU A 423 18.13 14.62 17.79
C GLU A 423 17.02 14.65 16.70
N SER A 424 17.38 14.82 15.41
CA SER A 424 16.45 14.56 14.31
C SER A 424 16.37 13.07 13.99
N PHE A 425 15.40 12.68 13.18
CA PHE A 425 15.26 11.32 12.68
C PHE A 425 15.69 11.22 11.21
N ILE A 426 16.09 10.03 10.81
CA ILE A 426 16.20 9.63 9.40
C ILE A 426 15.25 8.47 9.13
N ASN A 427 14.65 8.46 7.94
CA ASN A 427 13.80 7.39 7.44
C ASN A 427 14.41 6.83 6.17
N ILE A 428 14.62 5.50 6.10
CA ILE A 428 15.23 4.84 4.95
C ILE A 428 14.48 3.56 4.66
N THR A 429 14.15 3.33 3.40
CA THR A 429 13.46 2.10 2.97
C THR A 429 14.12 1.53 1.72
N VAL A 430 14.49 0.26 1.77
CA VAL A 430 14.95 -0.52 0.62
C VAL A 430 13.89 -1.55 0.28
N THR A 431 13.61 -1.76 -1.00
CA THR A 431 12.66 -2.78 -1.48
C THR A 431 13.22 -3.49 -2.70
N TRP A 432 12.97 -4.78 -2.80
CA TRP A 432 13.32 -5.59 -3.96
C TRP A 432 12.26 -6.65 -4.19
N HIS A 433 12.30 -7.31 -5.34
CA HIS A 433 11.35 -8.35 -5.66
C HIS A 433 11.89 -9.74 -5.33
N ARG A 434 11.04 -10.55 -4.69
CA ARG A 434 11.22 -12.01 -4.68
C ARG A 434 11.09 -12.52 -6.11
N LYS A 435 11.94 -13.46 -6.48
CA LYS A 435 11.86 -14.14 -7.77
C LYS A 435 10.91 -15.33 -7.69
N VAL A 436 9.92 -15.33 -8.57
CA VAL A 436 9.01 -16.44 -8.84
C VAL A 436 9.08 -16.73 -10.33
N GLY A 437 9.37 -17.99 -10.69
CA GLY A 437 9.35 -18.48 -12.06
C GLY A 437 7.98 -18.99 -12.45
N LEU A 438 7.64 -18.92 -13.73
CA LEU A 438 6.48 -19.59 -14.32
C LEU A 438 6.91 -20.91 -14.94
N ASN A 439 6.26 -22.01 -14.60
CA ASN A 439 6.38 -23.28 -15.30
C ASN A 439 5.52 -23.25 -16.58
N ASP A 440 5.98 -22.42 -17.52
CA ASP A 440 5.32 -22.12 -18.79
C ASP A 440 5.42 -23.31 -19.76
N LYS A 441 4.35 -24.08 -19.88
CA LYS A 441 4.30 -25.31 -20.67
C LYS A 441 4.27 -25.06 -22.18
N ASN A 442 3.66 -23.96 -22.59
CA ASN A 442 3.48 -23.63 -24.02
C ASN A 442 4.46 -22.54 -24.52
N LYS A 443 5.28 -21.97 -23.61
CA LYS A 443 6.33 -20.98 -23.88
C LYS A 443 5.79 -19.66 -24.44
N ASN A 444 4.64 -19.22 -23.96
CA ASN A 444 4.04 -17.95 -24.38
C ASN A 444 4.38 -16.78 -23.44
N ASN A 445 5.10 -17.02 -22.34
CA ASN A 445 5.45 -16.09 -21.26
C ASN A 445 4.23 -15.48 -20.55
N GLN A 446 3.11 -16.22 -20.53
CA GLN A 446 1.89 -15.87 -19.84
C GLN A 446 1.45 -17.08 -19.02
N TYR A 447 0.77 -16.81 -17.91
CA TYR A 447 0.16 -17.85 -17.12
C TYR A 447 -1.12 -18.35 -17.80
N ASP A 448 -1.22 -19.65 -17.99
CA ASP A 448 -2.40 -20.34 -18.51
C ASP A 448 -2.97 -21.30 -17.46
N LEU A 449 -4.28 -21.58 -17.56
CA LEU A 449 -4.96 -22.50 -16.64
C LEU A 449 -4.29 -23.88 -16.68
N GLY A 450 -3.91 -24.38 -15.50
CA GLY A 450 -3.22 -25.66 -15.34
C GLY A 450 -1.68 -25.56 -15.34
N GLU A 451 -1.15 -24.37 -15.41
CA GLU A 451 0.25 -24.08 -15.11
C GLU A 451 0.44 -23.80 -13.61
N ASN A 452 1.69 -23.74 -13.16
CA ASN A 452 2.07 -23.47 -11.78
C ASN A 452 3.33 -22.62 -11.73
N PHE A 453 3.65 -22.14 -10.53
CA PHE A 453 4.83 -21.33 -10.29
C PHE A 453 5.94 -22.11 -9.60
N ILE A 454 7.16 -21.62 -9.74
CA ILE A 454 8.37 -22.11 -9.09
C ILE A 454 8.85 -21.03 -8.14
N ASN A 455 8.90 -21.34 -6.85
CA ASN A 455 9.54 -20.45 -5.87
C ASN A 455 11.05 -20.54 -6.06
N GLU A 456 11.68 -19.43 -6.44
CA GLU A 456 13.14 -19.34 -6.60
C GLU A 456 13.82 -18.71 -5.38
N SER A 457 13.12 -18.64 -4.26
CA SER A 457 13.59 -18.05 -3.01
C SER A 457 13.79 -16.52 -3.05
N LEU A 458 14.32 -15.93 -2.00
CA LEU A 458 14.51 -14.51 -1.83
C LEU A 458 15.98 -14.20 -1.56
N ASN A 459 16.60 -13.39 -2.40
CA ASN A 459 17.90 -12.80 -2.10
C ASN A 459 17.80 -11.87 -0.88
N ASN A 460 18.84 -11.84 -0.05
CA ASN A 460 18.88 -11.03 1.15
C ASN A 460 19.70 -9.75 0.96
N LEU A 461 19.04 -8.61 1.16
CA LEU A 461 19.67 -7.28 1.19
C LEU A 461 19.53 -6.68 2.59
N ASP A 462 20.64 -6.24 3.15
CA ASP A 462 20.67 -5.55 4.45
C ASP A 462 20.83 -4.04 4.28
N LEU A 463 20.28 -3.30 5.24
CA LEU A 463 20.32 -1.84 5.28
C LEU A 463 20.97 -1.32 6.56
N TYR A 464 21.91 -0.38 6.44
CA TYR A 464 22.62 0.23 7.55
C TYR A 464 22.66 1.74 7.43
N LEU A 465 22.55 2.45 8.57
CA LEU A 465 22.97 3.83 8.73
C LEU A 465 24.32 3.86 9.48
N ILE A 466 25.32 4.49 8.89
CA ILE A 466 26.71 4.49 9.39
C ILE A 466 27.14 5.93 9.63
N ASN A 467 27.70 6.20 10.82
CA ASN A 467 28.38 7.44 11.12
C ASN A 467 29.78 7.41 10.49
N ASN A 468 30.02 8.30 9.54
CA ASN A 468 31.25 8.33 8.75
C ASN A 468 32.43 9.01 9.50
N ASP A 469 32.12 9.87 10.48
CA ASP A 469 33.14 10.56 11.32
C ASP A 469 33.77 9.62 12.36
N LYS A 470 33.02 8.58 12.80
CA LYS A 470 33.41 7.68 13.89
C LYS A 470 33.82 6.28 13.40
N LYS A 471 34.86 6.20 12.58
CA LYS A 471 35.43 4.92 12.11
C LYS A 471 34.35 3.93 11.56
N GLU A 472 33.36 4.44 10.85
CA GLU A 472 32.26 3.67 10.27
C GLU A 472 31.41 2.94 11.33
N GLU A 473 31.06 3.60 12.43
CA GLU A 473 30.16 3.06 13.44
C GLU A 473 28.73 2.90 12.89
N THR A 474 28.20 1.68 12.94
CA THR A 474 26.78 1.44 12.61
C THR A 474 25.88 2.04 13.70
N VAL A 475 25.01 2.97 13.32
CA VAL A 475 24.06 3.65 14.20
C VAL A 475 22.75 2.88 14.27
N CYS A 476 22.23 2.48 13.12
CA CYS A 476 21.02 1.69 12.99
C CYS A 476 21.15 0.69 11.83
N SER A 477 20.39 -0.39 11.91
CA SER A 477 20.33 -1.39 10.84
C SER A 477 18.92 -1.98 10.71
N SER A 478 18.64 -2.52 9.55
CA SER A 478 17.49 -3.38 9.26
C SER A 478 18.02 -4.54 8.43
N ILE A 479 17.90 -5.76 8.95
CA ILE A 479 18.63 -6.97 8.50
C ILE A 479 17.73 -8.21 8.56
N SER A 480 16.54 -8.12 7.96
CA SER A 480 15.61 -9.25 7.90
C SER A 480 16.06 -10.29 6.89
N GLU A 481 16.06 -11.55 7.29
CA GLU A 481 16.38 -12.69 6.42
C GLU A 481 15.14 -13.19 5.63
N VAL A 482 13.95 -12.65 5.92
CA VAL A 482 12.67 -13.20 5.44
C VAL A 482 11.78 -12.17 4.70
N ASP A 483 12.13 -10.90 4.72
CA ASP A 483 11.37 -9.83 4.08
C ASP A 483 12.04 -9.36 2.77
N SER A 484 11.25 -8.84 1.84
CA SER A 484 11.70 -8.16 0.62
C SER A 484 11.70 -6.63 0.78
N VAL A 485 11.84 -6.18 2.00
CA VAL A 485 11.88 -4.78 2.42
C VAL A 485 12.77 -4.65 3.64
N GLU A 486 13.62 -3.62 3.65
CA GLU A 486 14.30 -3.14 4.84
C GLU A 486 13.88 -1.72 5.15
N HIS A 487 13.69 -1.42 6.44
CA HIS A 487 13.19 -0.12 6.86
C HIS A 487 13.82 0.36 8.16
N ILE A 488 14.41 1.53 8.12
CA ILE A 488 14.97 2.23 9.28
C ILE A 488 14.16 3.50 9.54
N PHE A 489 13.76 3.73 10.79
CA PHE A 489 13.32 5.02 11.33
C PHE A 489 14.07 5.25 12.64
N CYS A 490 15.10 6.07 12.62
CA CYS A 490 16.15 6.06 13.62
C CYS A 490 16.57 7.49 13.99
N PRO A 491 16.80 7.79 15.28
CA PRO A 491 17.31 9.09 15.71
C PRO A 491 18.80 9.23 15.35
N ILE A 492 19.18 10.45 15.00
CA ILE A 492 20.58 10.83 14.77
C ILE A 492 21.22 11.17 16.12
N PRO A 493 22.18 10.39 16.61
CA PRO A 493 22.71 10.57 17.98
C PRO A 493 23.61 11.79 18.11
N VAL A 494 24.34 12.15 17.08
CA VAL A 494 25.26 13.30 17.04
C VAL A 494 25.21 13.96 15.68
N THR A 495 25.38 15.26 15.64
CA THR A 495 25.57 15.98 14.37
C THR A 495 26.86 15.51 13.71
N GLY A 496 26.80 15.13 12.43
CA GLY A 496 27.97 14.62 11.73
C GLY A 496 27.69 14.13 10.31
N GLU A 497 28.70 13.58 9.67
CA GLU A 497 28.61 12.98 8.35
C GLU A 497 28.10 11.54 8.46
N TYR A 498 27.15 11.18 7.60
CA TYR A 498 26.52 9.87 7.58
C TYR A 498 26.48 9.30 6.16
N LYS A 499 26.47 7.98 6.08
CA LYS A 499 26.17 7.26 4.85
C LYS A 499 25.14 6.16 5.08
N ILE A 500 24.39 5.89 4.05
CA ILE A 500 23.43 4.78 4.00
C ILE A 500 24.11 3.66 3.22
N ARG A 501 24.18 2.47 3.79
CA ARG A 501 24.75 1.29 3.15
C ARG A 501 23.66 0.26 2.84
N VAL A 502 23.56 -0.12 1.57
CA VAL A 502 22.84 -1.32 1.15
C VAL A 502 23.85 -2.41 0.86
N LYS A 503 23.65 -3.61 1.40
CA LYS A 503 24.55 -4.75 1.24
C LYS A 503 23.78 -5.94 0.71
N PHE A 504 24.27 -6.59 -0.33
CA PHE A 504 23.78 -7.90 -0.79
C PHE A 504 24.47 -8.97 0.05
N THR A 505 23.75 -9.51 1.04
CA THR A 505 24.33 -10.36 2.08
C THR A 505 24.30 -11.83 1.71
N GLU A 506 23.20 -12.30 1.13
CA GLU A 506 23.01 -13.71 0.80
C GLU A 506 22.28 -13.90 -0.53
N LYS A 507 22.84 -14.74 -1.37
CA LYS A 507 22.25 -15.10 -2.67
C LYS A 507 21.52 -16.43 -2.57
N GLU A 508 20.23 -16.39 -2.88
CA GLU A 508 19.37 -17.58 -2.95
C GLU A 508 18.93 -17.92 -4.38
N ASN A 509 18.98 -16.95 -5.30
CA ASN A 509 18.60 -17.14 -6.70
C ASN A 509 19.62 -16.53 -7.68
N ASP A 510 19.36 -15.38 -8.26
CA ASP A 510 20.26 -14.72 -9.21
C ASP A 510 21.42 -14.01 -8.48
N SER A 511 22.59 -13.99 -9.08
CA SER A 511 23.75 -13.22 -8.58
C SER A 511 23.59 -11.71 -8.76
N VAL A 512 22.48 -11.27 -9.32
CA VAL A 512 22.15 -9.87 -9.62
C VAL A 512 20.75 -9.56 -9.07
N GLN A 513 20.65 -8.54 -8.24
CA GLN A 513 19.40 -8.12 -7.61
C GLN A 513 19.09 -6.66 -7.89
N PRO A 514 18.06 -6.34 -8.69
CA PRO A 514 17.50 -5.00 -8.76
C PRO A 514 16.85 -4.61 -7.43
N TYR A 515 17.02 -3.36 -7.02
CA TYR A 515 16.43 -2.82 -5.80
C TYR A 515 16.09 -1.35 -5.95
N ALA A 516 15.14 -0.88 -5.14
CA ALA A 516 14.86 0.54 -4.97
C ALA A 516 15.16 0.96 -3.52
N ILE A 517 15.61 2.20 -3.37
CA ILE A 517 15.84 2.84 -2.08
C ILE A 517 15.21 4.22 -2.06
N ALA A 518 14.64 4.61 -0.91
CA ALA A 518 14.21 5.97 -0.63
C ALA A 518 14.68 6.36 0.77
N TRP A 519 15.10 7.62 0.95
CA TRP A 519 15.58 8.13 2.23
C TRP A 519 15.15 9.57 2.46
N HIS A 520 15.04 9.95 3.74
CA HIS A 520 14.75 11.30 4.18
C HIS A 520 15.36 11.53 5.57
N GLY A 521 16.34 12.43 5.66
CA GLY A 521 16.97 12.92 6.88
C GLY A 521 16.88 14.46 6.96
N ILE A 522 17.38 15.05 8.04
CA ILE A 522 17.38 16.50 8.27
C ILE A 522 18.83 16.98 8.42
N SER A 523 19.21 17.99 7.64
CA SER A 523 20.51 18.63 7.76
C SER A 523 20.52 19.72 8.84
N ILE A 524 21.73 20.10 9.27
CA ILE A 524 21.91 21.24 10.20
C ILE A 524 21.55 22.60 9.57
N SER A 525 21.42 22.65 8.25
CA SER A 525 21.10 23.87 7.48
C SER A 525 19.61 24.01 7.17
N GLU A 526 18.82 23.02 7.50
CA GLU A 526 17.35 23.02 7.40
C GLU A 526 16.73 23.28 8.78
#